data_68b16f5943b1e135116efbbff9c0e910
#
_entry.id   68b16f5943b1e135116efbbff9c0e910
#
_cell.length_a   1.000
_cell.length_b   1.000
_cell.length_c   1.000
_cell.angle_alpha   90.00
_cell.angle_beta   90.00
_cell.angle_gamma   90.00
#
_symmetry.space_group_name_H-M   'P 1'
#
loop_
_entity.id
_entity.type
_entity.pdbx_description
1 polymer ?
#
loop_
_entity_poly.entity_id
_entity_poly.type
_entity_poly.pdbx_seq_one_letter_code
_entity_poly.pdbx_strand_id
1 'polypeptide(L)'
;SKDRHGIGNQTVPMTTEARLDEPGIGLGEDGWRVLVYTDLKRVEMREDKREPEREIELHITGNMERFMWSFDGKKYSEAKRAIPFRYGERLRLTFVNDTMMAHPLHLHGMWMELENGNGHFIPRKHTVNVKPAERV
;
A
#
# COMPACT_ATOMS: atom_id res chain seq x y z
N SER A 1 13.30 -2.76 5.72
CA SER A 1 13.28 -1.69 6.74
C SER A 1 14.12 -2.07 7.94
N LYS A 2 14.97 -1.17 8.45
CA LYS A 2 15.75 -1.40 9.68
C LYS A 2 15.01 -0.95 10.94
N ASP A 3 13.83 -0.40 10.77
CA ASP A 3 13.04 0.15 11.86
C ASP A 3 12.21 -0.94 12.54
N ARG A 4 12.45 -1.13 13.81
CA ARG A 4 11.68 -2.06 14.65
C ARG A 4 10.56 -1.28 15.33
N HIS A 5 9.39 -1.28 14.74
CA HIS A 5 8.20 -0.57 15.23
C HIS A 5 7.62 -1.18 16.52
N GLY A 6 8.43 -1.30 17.58
CA GLY A 6 7.98 -1.75 18.92
C GLY A 6 7.51 -3.20 19.00
N ILE A 7 6.80 -3.51 20.06
CA ILE A 7 6.27 -4.87 20.36
C ILE A 7 5.15 -5.34 19.40
N GLY A 8 4.57 -4.43 18.63
CA GLY A 8 3.56 -4.76 17.63
C GLY A 8 4.14 -5.36 16.33
N ASN A 9 5.44 -5.30 16.15
CA ASN A 9 6.11 -5.79 14.94
C ASN A 9 7.13 -6.89 15.28
N GLN A 10 6.85 -8.10 14.81
CA GLN A 10 7.68 -9.27 15.08
C GLN A 10 8.66 -9.58 13.95
N THR A 11 8.30 -9.27 12.72
CA THR A 11 9.11 -9.53 11.53
C THR A 11 9.24 -8.28 10.68
N VAL A 12 10.46 -7.98 10.27
CA VAL A 12 10.76 -6.87 9.37
C VAL A 12 11.50 -7.44 8.16
N PRO A 13 10.99 -7.24 6.95
CA PRO A 13 11.68 -7.71 5.75
C PRO A 13 13.03 -6.99 5.60
N MET A 14 14.00 -7.68 5.03
CA MET A 14 15.35 -7.12 4.82
C MET A 14 15.31 -5.95 3.82
N THR A 15 14.46 -6.07 2.80
CA THR A 15 14.25 -5.05 1.77
C THR A 15 12.77 -4.94 1.44
N THR A 16 12.33 -3.74 1.05
CA THR A 16 10.99 -3.50 0.51
C THR A 16 11.12 -2.86 -0.86
N GLU A 17 10.41 -3.39 -1.83
CA GLU A 17 10.49 -2.97 -3.23
C GLU A 17 9.11 -2.80 -3.84
N ALA A 18 9.01 -1.95 -4.87
CA ALA A 18 7.82 -1.88 -5.71
C ALA A 18 7.75 -3.14 -6.57
N ARG A 19 6.64 -3.89 -6.48
CA ARG A 19 6.42 -5.14 -7.21
C ARG A 19 5.03 -5.19 -7.83
N LEU A 20 4.57 -4.07 -8.34
CA LEU A 20 3.24 -3.94 -8.96
C LEU A 20 3.10 -4.74 -10.27
N ASP A 21 4.21 -5.14 -10.86
CA ASP A 21 4.33 -5.99 -12.05
C ASP A 21 4.36 -7.51 -11.74
N GLU A 22 4.38 -7.88 -10.47
CA GLU A 22 4.39 -9.27 -10.05
C GLU A 22 2.99 -9.79 -9.71
N PRO A 23 2.67 -11.06 -10.03
CA PRO A 23 1.45 -11.73 -9.58
C PRO A 23 1.35 -11.80 -8.05
N GLY A 24 0.15 -12.06 -7.57
CA GLY A 24 -0.06 -12.44 -6.18
C GLY A 24 0.65 -13.77 -5.84
N ILE A 25 0.89 -14.00 -4.55
CA ILE A 25 1.54 -15.21 -4.06
C ILE A 25 0.75 -16.44 -4.51
N GLY A 26 1.47 -17.42 -5.09
CA GLY A 26 0.90 -18.68 -5.57
C GLY A 26 0.19 -18.58 -6.93
N LEU A 27 0.33 -17.45 -7.64
CA LEU A 27 -0.22 -17.27 -8.97
C LEU A 27 0.88 -17.19 -10.04
N GLY A 28 0.53 -17.58 -11.28
CA GLY A 28 1.41 -17.42 -12.44
C GLY A 28 2.33 -18.62 -12.72
N GLU A 29 2.21 -19.72 -11.98
CA GLU A 29 3.02 -20.94 -12.18
C GLU A 29 2.33 -22.00 -13.06
N ASP A 30 1.07 -21.78 -13.42
CA ASP A 30 0.22 -22.70 -14.16
C ASP A 30 0.20 -22.45 -15.69
N GLY A 31 1.03 -21.54 -16.17
CA GLY A 31 1.12 -21.17 -17.58
C GLY A 31 0.07 -20.16 -18.06
N TRP A 32 -0.85 -19.74 -17.20
CA TRP A 32 -1.80 -18.67 -17.50
C TRP A 32 -1.23 -17.30 -17.18
N ARG A 33 -1.59 -16.32 -18.00
CA ARG A 33 -1.27 -14.93 -17.71
C ARG A 33 -2.11 -14.44 -16.53
N VAL A 34 -1.44 -13.93 -15.51
CA VAL A 34 -2.07 -13.29 -14.36
C VAL A 34 -2.11 -11.79 -14.57
N LEU A 35 -3.27 -11.17 -14.30
CA LEU A 35 -3.40 -9.73 -14.30
C LEU A 35 -2.62 -9.15 -13.11
N VAL A 36 -1.75 -8.21 -13.39
CA VAL A 36 -0.96 -7.47 -12.40
C VAL A 36 -1.31 -5.99 -12.40
N TYR A 37 -0.90 -5.26 -11.37
CA TYR A 37 -1.30 -3.86 -11.22
C TYR A 37 -0.74 -2.95 -12.33
N THR A 38 0.42 -3.24 -12.89
CA THR A 38 0.98 -2.49 -14.02
C THR A 38 0.19 -2.66 -15.32
N ASP A 39 -0.64 -3.70 -15.44
CA ASP A 39 -1.54 -3.89 -16.58
C ASP A 39 -2.74 -2.93 -16.59
N LEU A 40 -3.08 -2.37 -15.42
CA LEU A 40 -4.30 -1.58 -15.25
C LEU A 40 -4.11 -0.15 -15.76
N LYS A 41 -5.03 0.28 -16.59
CA LYS A 41 -5.10 1.66 -17.09
C LYS A 41 -6.53 2.18 -17.05
N ARG A 42 -6.67 3.48 -16.84
CA ARG A 42 -7.94 4.17 -17.10
C ARG A 42 -8.17 4.28 -18.59
N VAL A 43 -9.44 4.35 -18.99
CA VAL A 43 -9.82 4.64 -20.36
C VAL A 43 -9.48 6.08 -20.73
N GLU A 44 -9.70 7.01 -19.81
CA GLU A 44 -9.46 8.44 -19.96
C GLU A 44 -8.34 8.92 -19.05
N MET A 45 -7.68 10.01 -19.44
CA MET A 45 -6.68 10.64 -18.57
C MET A 45 -7.32 11.10 -17.25
N ARG A 46 -6.54 11.08 -16.17
CA ARG A 46 -6.95 11.64 -14.89
C ARG A 46 -7.26 13.14 -15.02
N GLU A 47 -8.28 13.58 -14.30
CA GLU A 47 -8.71 14.98 -14.30
C GLU A 47 -7.70 15.86 -13.55
N ASP A 48 -7.32 15.44 -12.35
CA ASP A 48 -6.34 16.13 -11.52
C ASP A 48 -4.92 15.70 -11.90
N LYS A 49 -4.20 16.57 -12.57
CA LYS A 49 -2.83 16.34 -13.07
C LYS A 49 -1.75 16.92 -12.14
N ARG A 50 -2.15 17.51 -11.00
CA ARG A 50 -1.19 18.05 -10.04
C ARG A 50 -0.27 16.96 -9.49
N GLU A 51 0.97 17.32 -9.25
CA GLU A 51 1.86 16.46 -8.47
C GLU A 51 1.47 16.50 -6.99
N PRO A 52 1.76 15.44 -6.22
CA PRO A 52 1.52 15.44 -4.79
C PRO A 52 2.27 16.57 -4.08
N GLU A 53 1.57 17.32 -3.24
CA GLU A 53 2.14 18.40 -2.43
C GLU A 53 2.83 17.87 -1.18
N ARG A 54 2.44 16.67 -0.75
CA ARG A 54 2.92 16.02 0.46
C ARG A 54 2.91 14.51 0.29
N GLU A 55 3.83 13.84 0.97
CA GLU A 55 3.88 12.38 1.06
C GLU A 55 3.79 11.92 2.51
N ILE A 56 3.03 10.85 2.74
CA ILE A 56 2.98 10.14 4.02
C ILE A 56 3.35 8.69 3.75
N GLU A 57 4.38 8.20 4.43
CA GLU A 57 4.75 6.79 4.42
C GLU A 57 4.16 6.09 5.64
N LEU A 58 3.45 4.99 5.41
CA LEU A 58 2.82 4.16 6.44
C LEU A 58 3.34 2.74 6.35
N HIS A 59 3.89 2.25 7.44
CA HIS A 59 4.33 0.87 7.56
C HIS A 59 3.20 -0.01 8.11
N ILE A 60 2.85 -1.05 7.35
CA ILE A 60 1.96 -2.10 7.81
C ILE A 60 2.81 -3.07 8.62
N THR A 61 2.49 -3.22 9.88
CA THR A 61 3.25 -4.03 10.83
C THR A 61 2.36 -5.10 11.45
N GLY A 62 2.94 -6.19 11.94
CA GLY A 62 2.17 -7.28 12.50
C GLY A 62 2.95 -8.15 13.48
N ASN A 63 2.21 -8.85 14.33
CA ASN A 63 2.73 -9.87 15.22
C ASN A 63 1.92 -11.15 14.98
N MET A 64 2.55 -12.16 14.36
CA MET A 64 1.91 -13.41 13.96
C MET A 64 1.51 -14.26 15.16
N GLU A 65 2.31 -14.28 16.24
CA GLU A 65 2.00 -15.06 17.44
C GLU A 65 0.75 -14.54 18.16
N ARG A 66 0.52 -13.22 18.06
CA ARG A 66 -0.61 -12.56 18.71
C ARG A 66 -1.76 -12.25 17.76
N PHE A 67 -1.64 -12.62 16.48
CA PHE A 67 -2.62 -12.27 15.44
C PHE A 67 -3.00 -10.78 15.43
N MET A 68 -2.00 -9.91 15.59
CA MET A 68 -2.21 -8.46 15.65
C MET A 68 -1.63 -7.79 14.43
N TRP A 69 -2.40 -6.85 13.90
CA TRP A 69 -2.01 -5.98 12.80
C TRP A 69 -2.01 -4.52 13.26
N SER A 70 -1.09 -3.74 12.74
CA SER A 70 -0.93 -2.35 13.14
C SER A 70 -0.31 -1.51 12.03
N PHE A 71 -0.43 -0.19 12.17
CA PHE A 71 0.33 0.77 11.37
C PHE A 71 1.44 1.37 12.24
N ASP A 72 2.65 1.44 11.69
CA ASP A 72 3.84 1.94 12.39
C ASP A 72 4.02 1.36 13.80
N GLY A 73 3.68 0.09 13.98
CA GLY A 73 3.77 -0.61 15.27
C GLY A 73 2.67 -0.26 16.29
N LYS A 74 1.69 0.59 15.91
CA LYS A 74 0.59 1.01 16.80
C LYS A 74 -0.72 0.37 16.37
N LYS A 75 -1.39 -0.30 17.29
CA LYS A 75 -2.77 -0.76 17.08
C LYS A 75 -3.74 0.41 17.02
N TYR A 76 -4.91 0.18 16.45
CA TYR A 76 -5.96 1.20 16.40
C TYR A 76 -6.27 1.80 17.78
N SER A 77 -6.33 0.98 18.82
CA SER A 77 -6.56 1.41 20.20
C SER A 77 -5.45 2.28 20.80
N GLU A 78 -4.24 2.20 20.23
CA GLU A 78 -3.06 2.97 20.66
C GLU A 78 -2.82 4.21 19.81
N ALA A 79 -3.51 4.33 18.67
CA ALA A 79 -3.44 5.49 17.80
C ALA A 79 -4.16 6.67 18.44
N LYS A 80 -3.40 7.58 19.03
CA LYS A 80 -3.95 8.75 19.72
C LYS A 80 -4.54 9.81 18.80
N ARG A 81 -4.23 9.79 17.50
CA ARG A 81 -4.71 10.76 16.52
C ARG A 81 -4.87 10.10 15.16
N ALA A 82 -5.94 10.49 14.45
CA ALA A 82 -6.08 10.20 13.03
C ALA A 82 -4.98 10.91 12.23
N ILE A 83 -4.59 10.33 11.10
CA ILE A 83 -3.67 10.97 10.16
C ILE A 83 -4.45 12.11 9.46
N PRO A 84 -4.05 13.37 9.63
CA PRO A 84 -4.81 14.48 9.08
C PRO A 84 -4.57 14.62 7.58
N PHE A 85 -5.67 14.72 6.83
CA PHE A 85 -5.67 15.17 5.44
C PHE A 85 -6.22 16.58 5.37
N ARG A 86 -5.69 17.39 4.47
CA ARG A 86 -6.18 18.75 4.23
C ARG A 86 -7.18 18.73 3.07
N TYR A 87 -8.24 19.48 3.19
CA TYR A 87 -9.18 19.64 2.09
C TYR A 87 -8.48 20.20 0.84
N GLY A 88 -8.69 19.53 -0.29
CA GLY A 88 -8.13 19.92 -1.58
C GLY A 88 -6.65 19.64 -1.80
N GLU A 89 -5.93 19.08 -0.81
CA GLU A 89 -4.53 18.69 -1.03
C GLU A 89 -4.42 17.49 -1.97
N ARG A 90 -3.35 17.47 -2.75
CA ARG A 90 -2.91 16.28 -3.50
C ARG A 90 -1.89 15.54 -2.65
N LEU A 91 -2.29 14.40 -2.08
CA LEU A 91 -1.49 13.63 -1.13
C LEU A 91 -1.02 12.32 -1.76
N ARG A 92 0.25 11.99 -1.60
CA ARG A 92 0.78 10.65 -1.85
C ARG A 92 0.79 9.85 -0.55
N LEU A 93 0.13 8.69 -0.57
CA LEU A 93 0.26 7.68 0.48
C LEU A 93 1.18 6.58 -0.02
N THR A 94 2.26 6.35 0.69
CA THR A 94 3.18 5.25 0.42
C THR A 94 2.99 4.19 1.49
N PHE A 95 2.55 3.01 1.08
CA PHE A 95 2.39 1.86 1.97
C PHE A 95 3.59 0.94 1.86
N VAL A 96 4.16 0.57 3.00
CA VAL A 96 5.25 -0.39 3.11
C VAL A 96 4.78 -1.56 3.95
N ASN A 97 4.72 -2.75 3.36
CA ASN A 97 4.29 -3.94 4.08
C ASN A 97 5.48 -4.64 4.72
N ASP A 98 5.67 -4.40 6.01
CA ASP A 98 6.70 -5.03 6.83
C ASP A 98 6.24 -6.38 7.44
N THR A 99 5.19 -6.99 6.89
CA THR A 99 4.65 -8.29 7.32
C THR A 99 4.88 -9.37 6.29
N MET A 100 4.58 -10.61 6.65
CA MET A 100 4.66 -11.77 5.78
C MET A 100 3.33 -12.12 5.10
N MET A 101 2.32 -11.27 5.23
CA MET A 101 1.01 -11.46 4.62
C MET A 101 0.64 -10.28 3.73
N ALA A 102 -0.12 -10.56 2.66
CA ALA A 102 -0.71 -9.52 1.86
C ALA A 102 -1.81 -8.79 2.65
N HIS A 103 -1.86 -7.47 2.51
CA HIS A 103 -2.86 -6.63 3.17
C HIS A 103 -3.62 -5.79 2.15
N PRO A 104 -4.94 -6.00 2.01
CA PRO A 104 -5.79 -5.09 1.25
C PRO A 104 -6.04 -3.82 2.08
N LEU A 105 -5.65 -2.69 1.52
CA LEU A 105 -5.85 -1.38 2.15
C LEU A 105 -6.97 -0.63 1.45
N HIS A 106 -7.87 -0.10 2.25
CA HIS A 106 -9.03 0.66 1.79
C HIS A 106 -9.11 2.00 2.52
N LEU A 107 -9.23 3.07 1.75
CA LEU A 107 -9.46 4.41 2.29
C LEU A 107 -10.96 4.72 2.25
N HIS A 108 -11.54 4.99 3.40
CA HIS A 108 -12.95 5.34 3.50
C HIS A 108 -13.24 6.72 2.90
N GLY A 109 -14.33 6.82 2.17
CA GLY A 109 -14.89 8.08 1.70
C GLY A 109 -14.30 8.63 0.40
N MET A 110 -13.25 8.03 -0.16
CA MET A 110 -12.69 8.48 -1.43
C MET A 110 -11.97 7.37 -2.19
N TRP A 111 -11.78 7.59 -3.49
CA TRP A 111 -10.96 6.74 -4.33
C TRP A 111 -9.49 7.14 -4.26
N MET A 112 -8.62 6.15 -4.35
CA MET A 112 -7.19 6.34 -4.52
C MET A 112 -6.82 6.21 -6.01
N GLU A 113 -5.79 6.90 -6.44
CA GLU A 113 -5.13 6.65 -7.71
C GLU A 113 -3.86 5.85 -7.45
N LEU A 114 -3.73 4.70 -8.12
CA LEU A 114 -2.56 3.83 -7.97
C LEU A 114 -1.46 4.28 -8.94
N GLU A 115 -0.35 4.76 -8.42
CA GLU A 115 0.84 5.11 -9.21
C GLU A 115 1.56 3.82 -9.67
N ASN A 116 1.14 3.30 -10.81
CA ASN A 116 1.64 2.04 -11.38
C ASN A 116 2.49 2.20 -12.64
N GLY A 117 3.01 3.39 -12.90
CA GLY A 117 3.85 3.69 -14.04
C GLY A 117 3.10 4.10 -15.32
N ASN A 118 1.77 4.18 -15.29
CA ASN A 118 0.96 4.54 -16.47
C ASN A 118 0.67 6.04 -16.60
N GLY A 119 1.47 6.91 -15.97
CA GLY A 119 1.40 8.36 -16.12
C GLY A 119 0.03 8.94 -15.77
N HIS A 120 -0.59 9.62 -16.72
CA HIS A 120 -1.94 10.19 -16.52
C HIS A 120 -3.08 9.17 -16.68
N PHE A 121 -2.78 7.92 -17.01
CA PHE A 121 -3.75 6.84 -17.15
C PHE A 121 -3.74 5.88 -15.96
N ILE A 122 -3.19 6.29 -14.82
CA ILE A 122 -3.17 5.49 -13.60
C ILE A 122 -4.58 5.15 -13.13
N PRO A 123 -4.83 3.90 -12.71
CA PRO A 123 -6.16 3.45 -12.35
C PRO A 123 -6.64 4.03 -11.01
N ARG A 124 -7.96 4.24 -10.89
CA ARG A 124 -8.62 4.54 -9.62
C ARG A 124 -9.01 3.23 -8.94
N LYS A 125 -8.71 3.13 -7.66
CA LYS A 125 -9.05 1.97 -6.84
C LYS A 125 -9.56 2.41 -5.47
N HIS A 126 -10.54 1.70 -4.96
CA HIS A 126 -10.98 1.88 -3.57
C HIS A 126 -10.20 0.97 -2.61
N THR A 127 -9.62 -0.12 -3.10
CA THR A 127 -8.79 -1.05 -2.32
C THR A 127 -7.54 -1.39 -3.09
N VAL A 128 -6.40 -1.35 -2.43
CA VAL A 128 -5.10 -1.75 -2.98
C VAL A 128 -4.54 -2.87 -2.12
N ASN A 129 -4.22 -4.00 -2.73
CA ASN A 129 -3.55 -5.09 -2.05
C ASN A 129 -2.05 -4.83 -2.05
N VAL A 130 -1.44 -4.85 -0.86
CA VAL A 130 0.01 -4.68 -0.67
C VAL A 130 0.59 -6.03 -0.27
N LYS A 131 1.43 -6.60 -1.13
CA LYS A 131 2.06 -7.90 -0.91
C LYS A 131 3.12 -7.83 0.20
N PRO A 132 3.55 -8.97 0.78
CA PRO A 132 4.67 -9.00 1.73
C PRO A 132 5.92 -8.34 1.15
N ALA A 133 6.60 -7.54 1.94
CA ALA A 133 7.80 -6.79 1.56
C ALA A 133 7.61 -5.84 0.34
N GLU A 134 6.38 -5.47 0.04
CA GLU A 134 6.06 -4.55 -1.05
C GLU A 134 5.95 -3.10 -0.55
N ARG A 135 6.40 -2.20 -1.41
CA ARG A 135 6.22 -0.75 -1.30
C ARG A 135 5.31 -0.26 -2.43
N VAL A 136 4.19 0.33 -2.10
CA VAL A 136 3.16 0.84 -3.03
C VAL A 136 2.87 2.31 -2.76
#